data_5534571db8505987fa853625cbbd71d5
#
_entry.id   5534571db8505987fa853625cbbd71d5
#
_cell.length_a   1.000
_cell.length_b   1.000
_cell.length_c   1.000
_cell.angle_alpha   90.00
_cell.angle_beta   90.00
_cell.angle_gamma   90.00
#
_symmetry.space_group_name_H-M   'P 1'
#
loop_
_entity.id
_entity.type
_entity.pdbx_description
1 polymer ?
#
loop_
_entity_poly.entity_id
_entity_poly.type
_entity_poly.pdbx_seq_one_letter_code
_entity_poly.pdbx_strand_id
1 'polypeptide(L)'
;SGKHMQTTMTERDREPARRRVLQGMAALGGGMLLAACGHDSDDDGWRRERIIRTDQQAGTETRLVVGQALELRLAVDESLLIYRRGRSSPEMRRVSGPERRTIDGRVYQVWVFAAVIGGHATIRMEYAQNEQAVPARVVEFPVDVHFN
;
A
#
# COMPACT_ATOMS: atom_id res chain seq x y z
N SER A 1 43.89 34.61 17.45
CA SER A 1 42.59 35.33 17.40
C SER A 1 42.22 35.71 15.96
N GLY A 2 43.14 35.95 15.09
CA GLY A 2 42.87 36.25 13.69
C GLY A 2 42.23 35.09 12.89
N LYS A 3 42.40 33.89 13.35
CA LYS A 3 41.86 32.70 12.71
C LYS A 3 40.34 32.57 12.78
N HIS A 4 39.74 33.16 13.79
CA HIS A 4 38.27 33.10 13.95
C HIS A 4 37.51 33.99 12.98
N MET A 5 38.11 35.10 12.54
CA MET A 5 37.50 36.00 11.57
C MET A 5 37.46 35.42 10.15
N GLN A 6 38.44 34.61 9.80
CA GLN A 6 38.48 33.98 8.47
C GLN A 6 37.44 32.91 8.28
N THR A 7 37.08 32.21 9.33
CA THR A 7 36.06 31.14 9.29
C THR A 7 34.66 31.71 9.08
N THR A 8 34.40 32.88 9.61
CA THR A 8 33.10 33.54 9.48
C THR A 8 32.84 34.08 8.07
N MET A 9 33.87 34.50 7.37
CA MET A 9 33.71 34.95 5.98
C MET A 9 33.37 33.82 5.02
N THR A 10 33.87 32.66 5.27
CA THR A 10 33.61 31.49 4.42
C THR A 10 32.15 30.99 4.49
N GLU A 11 31.53 31.15 5.63
CA GLU A 11 30.14 30.76 5.79
C GLU A 11 29.19 31.72 5.07
N ARG A 12 29.50 32.99 5.06
CA ARG A 12 28.64 33.98 4.40
C ARG A 12 28.63 33.81 2.87
N ASP A 13 29.73 33.41 2.31
CA ASP A 13 29.83 33.19 0.87
C ASP A 13 29.05 31.94 0.39
N ARG A 14 28.79 31.02 1.28
CA ARG A 14 28.04 29.80 0.97
C ARG A 14 26.55 30.00 0.93
N GLU A 15 26.02 30.92 1.72
CA GLU A 15 24.57 31.13 1.81
C GLU A 15 23.92 31.54 0.48
N PRO A 16 24.45 32.48 -0.27
CA PRO A 16 23.81 32.87 -1.53
C PRO A 16 23.78 31.74 -2.56
N ALA A 17 24.82 30.92 -2.58
CA ALA A 17 24.90 29.80 -3.49
C ALA A 17 23.82 28.73 -3.18
N ARG A 18 23.56 28.46 -1.91
CA ARG A 18 22.51 27.52 -1.49
C ARG A 18 21.12 27.98 -1.89
N ARG A 19 20.85 29.27 -1.76
CA ARG A 19 19.55 29.84 -2.16
C ARG A 19 19.29 29.71 -3.65
N ARG A 20 20.33 29.92 -4.47
CA ARG A 20 20.20 29.76 -5.91
C ARG A 20 19.92 28.32 -6.33
N VAL A 21 20.58 27.37 -5.69
CA VAL A 21 20.37 25.95 -5.96
C VAL A 21 18.95 25.51 -5.58
N LEU A 22 18.45 25.96 -4.44
CA LEU A 22 17.09 25.64 -4.00
C LEU A 22 16.01 26.18 -4.95
N GLN A 23 16.20 27.37 -5.47
CA GLN A 23 15.27 27.96 -6.45
C GLN A 23 15.26 27.18 -7.77
N GLY A 24 16.43 26.72 -8.21
CA GLY A 24 16.52 25.90 -9.41
C GLY A 24 15.85 24.54 -9.26
N MET A 25 15.98 23.93 -8.12
CA MET A 25 15.34 22.63 -7.84
C MET A 25 13.82 22.71 -7.78
N ALA A 26 13.28 23.78 -7.25
CA ALA A 26 11.83 23.98 -7.20
C ALA A 26 11.18 24.07 -8.59
N ALA A 27 11.87 24.70 -9.53
CA ALA A 27 11.37 24.80 -10.90
C ALA A 27 11.40 23.46 -11.64
N LEU A 28 12.40 22.63 -11.38
CA LEU A 28 12.52 21.31 -11.98
C LEU A 28 11.51 20.32 -11.41
N GLY A 29 11.19 20.44 -10.13
CA GLY A 29 10.21 19.58 -9.48
C GLY A 29 8.79 19.72 -10.05
N GLY A 30 8.41 20.91 -10.44
CA GLY A 30 7.10 21.15 -11.04
C GLY A 30 6.90 20.48 -12.39
N GLY A 31 7.95 20.43 -13.20
CA GLY A 31 7.88 19.80 -14.51
C GLY A 31 7.79 18.27 -14.46
N MET A 32 8.44 17.67 -13.48
CA MET A 32 8.40 16.20 -13.33
C MET A 32 7.06 15.66 -12.85
N LEU A 33 6.34 16.42 -12.04
CA LEU A 33 5.03 16.01 -11.54
C LEU A 33 4.01 15.87 -12.67
N LEU A 34 4.08 16.71 -13.68
CA LEU A 34 3.18 16.65 -14.83
C LEU A 34 3.46 15.45 -15.72
N ALA A 35 4.71 15.04 -15.85
CA ALA A 35 5.08 13.86 -16.64
C ALA A 35 4.67 12.55 -15.96
N ALA A 36 4.70 12.47 -14.63
CA ALA A 36 4.28 11.30 -13.88
C ALA A 36 2.77 11.03 -13.99
N CYS A 37 1.96 12.06 -14.10
CA CYS A 37 0.50 11.90 -14.22
C CYS A 37 0.07 11.30 -15.56
N GLY A 38 0.87 11.36 -16.60
CA GLY A 38 0.55 10.81 -17.91
C GLY A 38 0.78 9.30 -18.05
N HIS A 39 1.54 8.71 -17.14
CA HIS A 39 1.92 7.30 -17.22
C HIS A 39 0.98 6.34 -16.53
N ASP A 40 0.16 6.83 -15.60
CA ASP A 40 -0.72 5.96 -14.80
C ASP A 40 -2.01 5.57 -15.51
N SER A 41 -2.26 6.08 -16.70
CA SER A 41 -3.54 5.89 -17.40
C SER A 41 -3.64 4.59 -18.18
N ASP A 42 -2.55 3.88 -18.41
CA ASP A 42 -2.54 2.74 -19.33
C ASP A 42 -2.67 1.39 -18.63
N ASP A 43 -2.65 1.37 -17.31
CA ASP A 43 -2.61 0.12 -16.58
C ASP A 43 -3.97 -0.32 -16.04
N ASP A 44 -4.42 -1.42 -16.57
CA ASP A 44 -5.31 -2.40 -15.96
C ASP A 44 -6.71 -1.93 -15.60
N GLY A 45 -7.66 -2.27 -16.44
CA GLY A 45 -9.09 -1.99 -16.24
C GLY A 45 -9.63 -2.41 -14.87
N TRP A 46 -8.99 -3.37 -14.19
CA TRP A 46 -9.36 -3.81 -12.87
C TRP A 46 -8.84 -2.89 -11.74
N ARG A 47 -7.92 -1.96 -12.02
CA ARG A 47 -7.49 -0.93 -11.06
C ARG A 47 -8.48 0.21 -10.89
N ARG A 48 -9.43 0.34 -11.78
CA ARG A 48 -10.33 1.51 -11.81
C ARG A 48 -11.22 1.61 -10.58
N GLU A 49 -11.59 0.48 -10.00
CA GLU A 49 -12.45 0.47 -8.82
C GLU A 49 -11.93 -0.54 -7.81
N ARG A 50 -10.91 -0.11 -7.08
CA ARG A 50 -10.36 -0.93 -6.01
C ARG A 50 -11.12 -0.65 -4.72
N ILE A 51 -11.72 -1.69 -4.16
CA ILE A 51 -12.34 -1.62 -2.85
C ILE A 51 -11.30 -1.95 -1.80
N ILE A 52 -11.21 -1.13 -0.76
CA ILE A 52 -10.25 -1.29 0.33
C ILE A 52 -10.99 -1.72 1.58
N ARG A 53 -10.50 -2.77 2.22
CA ARG A 53 -11.00 -3.24 3.51
C ARG A 53 -9.83 -3.45 4.47
N THR A 54 -10.09 -3.19 5.73
CA THR A 54 -9.12 -3.43 6.80
C THR A 54 -9.58 -4.58 7.68
N ASP A 55 -8.74 -5.02 8.58
CA ASP A 55 -9.08 -6.05 9.58
C ASP A 55 -10.26 -5.66 10.47
N GLN A 56 -10.53 -4.36 10.63
CA GLN A 56 -11.69 -3.87 11.37
C GLN A 56 -13.03 -4.18 10.67
N GLN A 57 -13.00 -4.41 9.38
CA GLN A 57 -14.17 -4.71 8.56
C GLN A 57 -14.32 -6.20 8.28
N ALA A 58 -13.52 -7.03 8.93
CA ALA A 58 -13.65 -8.49 8.85
C ALA A 58 -15.06 -8.93 9.28
N GLY A 59 -15.61 -9.91 8.58
CA GLY A 59 -16.97 -10.39 8.80
C GLY A 59 -18.05 -9.62 8.05
N THR A 60 -17.75 -8.44 7.53
CA THR A 60 -18.68 -7.66 6.70
C THR A 60 -18.55 -8.08 5.25
N GLU A 61 -19.69 -8.42 4.62
CA GLU A 61 -19.71 -8.79 3.21
C GLU A 61 -19.32 -7.61 2.31
N THR A 62 -18.46 -7.89 1.34
CA THR A 62 -18.06 -6.93 0.30
C THR A 62 -18.66 -7.39 -1.03
N ARG A 63 -19.38 -6.52 -1.70
CA ARG A 63 -19.89 -6.74 -3.04
C ARG A 63 -18.87 -6.32 -4.09
N LEU A 64 -18.62 -7.20 -5.03
CA LEU A 64 -17.70 -6.98 -6.14
C LEU A 64 -18.37 -7.36 -7.44
N VAL A 65 -17.96 -6.75 -8.54
CA VAL A 65 -18.24 -7.26 -9.86
C VAL A 65 -17.00 -7.92 -10.44
N VAL A 66 -17.18 -8.88 -11.35
CA VAL A 66 -16.05 -9.53 -12.01
C VAL A 66 -15.16 -8.47 -12.67
N GLY A 67 -13.87 -8.55 -12.41
CA GLY A 67 -12.88 -7.57 -12.83
C GLY A 67 -12.50 -6.52 -11.80
N GLN A 68 -13.26 -6.37 -10.72
CA GLN A 68 -12.90 -5.49 -9.62
C GLN A 68 -11.81 -6.10 -8.74
N ALA A 69 -11.02 -5.24 -8.11
CA ALA A 69 -10.02 -5.63 -7.13
C ALA A 69 -10.43 -5.29 -5.71
N LEU A 70 -10.08 -6.18 -4.79
CA LEU A 70 -10.21 -5.99 -3.36
C LEU A 70 -8.83 -5.91 -2.74
N GLU A 71 -8.55 -4.81 -2.08
CA GLU A 71 -7.32 -4.63 -1.32
C GLU A 71 -7.60 -4.83 0.16
N LEU A 72 -6.94 -5.81 0.75
CA LEU A 72 -6.99 -6.07 2.18
C LEU A 72 -5.77 -5.47 2.86
N ARG A 73 -6.00 -4.60 3.82
CA ARG A 73 -4.97 -4.00 4.66
C ARG A 73 -5.10 -4.54 6.06
N LEU A 74 -4.19 -5.43 6.41
CA LEU A 74 -4.19 -6.11 7.71
C LEU A 74 -3.14 -5.48 8.61
N ALA A 75 -3.55 -4.93 9.74
CA ALA A 75 -2.63 -4.30 10.66
C ALA A 75 -1.63 -5.33 11.21
N VAL A 76 -0.35 -5.00 11.12
CA VAL A 76 0.72 -5.86 11.63
C VAL A 76 0.88 -5.60 13.12
N ASP A 77 0.82 -6.67 13.91
CA ASP A 77 1.09 -6.61 15.34
C ASP A 77 2.60 -6.62 15.59
N GLU A 78 3.04 -5.86 16.57
CA GLU A 78 4.43 -5.80 17.00
C GLU A 78 4.94 -7.11 17.63
N SER A 79 4.04 -8.01 17.97
CA SER A 79 4.36 -9.30 18.58
C SER A 79 4.90 -10.35 17.60
N LEU A 80 5.36 -9.96 16.42
CA LEU A 80 5.92 -10.82 15.39
C LEU A 80 4.94 -11.79 14.71
N LEU A 81 3.66 -11.59 14.93
CA LEU A 81 2.64 -12.36 14.23
C LEU A 81 2.54 -11.93 12.78
N ILE A 82 2.35 -12.87 11.90
CA ILE A 82 2.18 -12.62 10.46
C ILE A 82 0.83 -13.13 9.99
N TYR A 83 0.25 -12.43 9.04
CA TYR A 83 -0.92 -12.94 8.34
C TYR A 83 -0.47 -13.88 7.23
N ARG A 84 -1.18 -14.96 7.09
CA ARG A 84 -1.04 -15.87 5.96
C ARG A 84 -2.42 -16.17 5.40
N ARG A 85 -2.49 -16.44 4.11
CA ARG A 85 -3.74 -16.79 3.48
C ARG A 85 -4.12 -18.22 3.83
N GLY A 86 -5.35 -18.41 4.26
CA GLY A 86 -5.93 -19.74 4.41
C GLY A 86 -6.32 -20.34 3.05
N ARG A 87 -7.36 -21.19 3.05
CA ARG A 87 -7.83 -21.83 1.83
C ARG A 87 -8.25 -20.80 0.78
N SER A 88 -7.86 -21.03 -0.47
CA SER A 88 -8.23 -20.16 -1.59
C SER A 88 -9.62 -20.50 -2.12
N SER A 89 -10.33 -19.45 -2.57
CA SER A 89 -11.61 -19.55 -3.25
C SER A 89 -11.41 -19.30 -4.74
N PRO A 90 -12.07 -20.08 -5.63
CA PRO A 90 -11.89 -19.90 -7.08
C PRO A 90 -12.42 -18.58 -7.61
N GLU A 91 -13.38 -17.95 -6.92
CA GLU A 91 -13.97 -16.66 -7.29
C GLU A 91 -12.98 -15.50 -7.19
N MET A 92 -11.98 -15.65 -6.31
CA MET A 92 -11.01 -14.60 -6.01
C MET A 92 -9.60 -15.10 -6.28
N ARG A 93 -8.88 -14.37 -7.12
CA ARG A 93 -7.49 -14.66 -7.43
C ARG A 93 -6.57 -13.64 -6.77
N ARG A 94 -5.52 -14.10 -6.10
CA ARG A 94 -4.51 -13.20 -5.58
C ARG A 94 -3.72 -12.57 -6.74
N VAL A 95 -3.67 -11.25 -6.75
CA VAL A 95 -2.92 -10.45 -7.71
C VAL A 95 -1.56 -10.08 -7.16
N SER A 96 -1.53 -9.65 -5.89
CA SER A 96 -0.30 -9.28 -5.23
C SER A 96 -0.39 -9.47 -3.72
N GLY A 97 0.75 -9.43 -3.07
CA GLY A 97 0.88 -9.57 -1.63
C GLY A 97 1.34 -10.96 -1.17
N PRO A 98 1.76 -11.10 0.07
CA PRO A 98 1.78 -10.03 1.08
C PRO A 98 2.87 -8.99 0.83
N GLU A 99 2.53 -7.75 1.08
CA GLU A 99 3.45 -6.63 0.95
C GLU A 99 3.32 -5.75 2.20
N ARG A 100 4.44 -5.37 2.80
CA ARG A 100 4.42 -4.43 3.92
C ARG A 100 4.33 -3.00 3.41
N ARG A 101 3.40 -2.26 3.99
CA ARG A 101 3.21 -0.86 3.64
C ARG A 101 2.88 -0.05 4.88
N THR A 102 3.52 1.10 5.02
CA THR A 102 3.19 2.05 6.07
C THR A 102 2.20 3.07 5.54
N ILE A 103 1.06 3.17 6.19
CA ILE A 103 -0.03 4.07 5.82
C ILE A 103 -0.43 4.84 7.08
N ASP A 104 -0.36 6.17 7.03
CA ASP A 104 -0.68 7.03 8.17
C ASP A 104 0.05 6.62 9.47
N GLY A 105 1.34 6.30 9.32
CA GLY A 105 2.19 5.93 10.46
C GLY A 105 1.98 4.52 10.99
N ARG A 106 1.08 3.75 10.43
CA ARG A 106 0.81 2.37 10.84
C ARG A 106 1.26 1.38 9.77
N VAL A 107 1.83 0.27 10.21
CA VAL A 107 2.29 -0.77 9.29
C VAL A 107 1.17 -1.76 9.02
N TYR A 108 0.96 -2.03 7.73
CA TYR A 108 -0.02 -3.00 7.26
C TYR A 108 0.67 -4.06 6.39
N GLN A 109 0.12 -5.24 6.42
CA GLN A 109 0.34 -6.24 5.39
C GLN A 109 -0.78 -6.12 4.37
N VAL A 110 -0.43 -5.89 3.11
CA VAL A 110 -1.38 -5.58 2.05
C VAL A 110 -1.47 -6.74 1.07
N TRP A 111 -2.69 -7.17 0.81
CA TRP A 111 -3.03 -8.21 -0.15
C TRP A 111 -4.01 -7.65 -1.17
N VAL A 112 -3.83 -8.00 -2.43
CA VAL A 112 -4.77 -7.61 -3.50
C VAL A 112 -5.31 -8.85 -4.18
N PHE A 113 -6.62 -8.93 -4.29
CA PHE A 113 -7.35 -10.00 -4.95
C PHE A 113 -8.20 -9.43 -6.06
N ALA A 114 -8.29 -10.15 -7.17
CA ALA A 114 -9.19 -9.82 -8.25
C ALA A 114 -10.40 -10.77 -8.24
N ALA A 115 -11.58 -10.24 -8.45
CA ALA A 115 -12.80 -11.01 -8.63
C ALA A 115 -12.82 -11.56 -10.06
N VAL A 116 -12.78 -12.88 -10.23
CA VAL A 116 -12.64 -13.52 -11.54
C VAL A 116 -13.85 -14.34 -11.94
N ILE A 117 -14.60 -14.87 -10.98
CA ILE A 117 -15.80 -15.69 -11.21
C ILE A 117 -16.91 -15.19 -10.31
N GLY A 118 -18.14 -15.11 -10.81
CA GLY A 118 -19.30 -14.77 -9.98
C GLY A 118 -19.61 -15.86 -8.97
N GLY A 119 -20.10 -15.45 -7.81
CA GLY A 119 -20.46 -16.35 -6.73
C GLY A 119 -20.12 -15.79 -5.36
N HIS A 120 -20.36 -16.59 -4.33
CA HIS A 120 -20.01 -16.26 -2.97
C HIS A 120 -18.69 -16.92 -2.60
N ALA A 121 -17.81 -16.14 -1.98
CA ALA A 121 -16.54 -16.63 -1.50
C ALA A 121 -16.19 -16.01 -0.16
N THR A 122 -15.25 -16.61 0.54
CA THR A 122 -14.72 -16.06 1.78
C THR A 122 -13.19 -16.08 1.70
N ILE A 123 -12.60 -14.91 1.84
CA ILE A 123 -11.15 -14.81 1.98
C ILE A 123 -10.81 -14.97 3.44
N ARG A 124 -10.11 -16.06 3.76
CA ARG A 124 -9.69 -16.36 5.11
C ARG A 124 -8.23 -15.99 5.29
N MET A 125 -7.95 -15.15 6.28
CA MET A 125 -6.61 -14.75 6.64
C MET A 125 -6.30 -15.21 8.05
N GLU A 126 -5.17 -15.88 8.21
CA GLU A 126 -4.73 -16.42 9.48
C GLU A 126 -3.58 -15.58 10.04
N TYR A 127 -3.74 -15.21 11.27
CA TYR A 127 -2.77 -14.45 12.03
C TYR A 127 -1.94 -15.42 12.88
N ALA A 128 -0.70 -15.67 12.49
CA ALA A 128 0.14 -16.69 13.09
C ALA A 128 1.60 -16.21 13.19
N GLN A 129 2.34 -16.80 14.11
CA GLN A 129 3.76 -16.47 14.30
C GLN A 129 4.64 -16.92 13.13
N ASN A 130 4.27 -18.04 12.51
CA ASN A 130 4.94 -18.57 11.33
C ASN A 130 3.97 -19.43 10.53
N GLU A 131 4.41 -19.93 9.40
CA GLU A 131 3.56 -20.71 8.49
C GLU A 131 3.06 -22.03 9.05
N GLN A 132 3.77 -22.60 10.01
CA GLN A 132 3.44 -23.90 10.62
C GLN A 132 2.71 -23.78 11.95
N ALA A 133 2.72 -22.60 12.55
CA ALA A 133 2.06 -22.38 13.84
C ALA A 133 0.54 -22.42 13.72
N VAL A 134 -0.10 -22.85 14.80
CA VAL A 134 -1.56 -22.73 14.93
C VAL A 134 -1.93 -21.25 14.91
N PRO A 135 -2.94 -20.83 14.13
CA PRO A 135 -3.34 -19.44 14.10
C PRO A 135 -3.80 -18.96 15.48
N ALA A 136 -3.26 -17.83 15.91
CA ALA A 136 -3.73 -17.18 17.13
C ALA A 136 -5.06 -16.46 16.88
N ARG A 137 -5.31 -16.05 15.64
CA ARG A 137 -6.53 -15.35 15.25
C ARG A 137 -6.83 -15.64 13.79
N VAL A 138 -8.09 -15.71 13.45
CA VAL A 138 -8.55 -15.84 12.08
C VAL A 138 -9.48 -14.67 11.78
N VAL A 139 -9.28 -14.04 10.63
CA VAL A 139 -10.19 -13.03 10.11
C VAL A 139 -10.72 -13.48 8.76
N GLU A 140 -12.00 -13.24 8.52
CA GLU A 140 -12.68 -13.67 7.30
C GLU A 140 -13.31 -12.47 6.61
N PHE A 141 -13.20 -12.43 5.30
CA PHE A 141 -13.79 -11.41 4.46
C PHE A 141 -14.71 -12.08 3.47
N PRO A 142 -16.02 -12.14 3.78
CA PRO A 142 -17.00 -12.66 2.82
C PRO A 142 -17.12 -11.71 1.64
N VAL A 143 -17.19 -12.27 0.44
CA VAL A 143 -17.36 -11.50 -0.80
C VAL A 143 -18.52 -12.10 -1.59
N ASP A 144 -19.26 -11.22 -2.22
CA ASP A 144 -20.33 -11.55 -3.15
C ASP A 144 -19.97 -10.96 -4.51
N VAL A 145 -19.62 -11.83 -5.45
CA VAL A 145 -19.15 -11.42 -6.78
C VAL A 145 -20.28 -11.57 -7.78
N HIS A 146 -20.59 -10.48 -8.46
CA HIS A 146 -21.62 -10.42 -9.48
C HIS A 146 -21.03 -10.28 -10.87
N PHE A 147 -21.75 -10.75 -11.86
CA PHE A 147 -21.48 -10.40 -13.25
C PHE A 147 -21.98 -9.00 -13.53
N ASN A 148 -21.25 -8.31 -14.40
CA ASN A 148 -21.63 -6.97 -14.83
C ASN A 148 -22.67 -7.03 -15.95
#